data_75992144be8c457cb9333f09d168345d
#
_entry.id   75992144be8c457cb9333f09d168345d
#
_cell.length_a   1.000
_cell.length_b   1.000
_cell.length_c   1.000
_cell.angle_alpha   90.00
_cell.angle_beta   90.00
_cell.angle_gamma   90.00
#
_symmetry.space_group_name_H-M   'P 1'
#
loop_
_entity.id
_entity.type
_entity.pdbx_description
1 polymer ?
#
loop_
_entity_poly.entity_id
_entity_poly.type
_entity_poly.pdbx_seq_one_letter_code
_entity_poly.pdbx_strand_id
1 'polypeptide(L)' 'MVTIYTKNNCRQCMMAKKWMEHRGIEFEVINLDESPEYVEHIQELGFKAAPVIEKGDFVFSGFSPDKLRQLV' A
#
# COMPACT_ATOMS: atom_id res chain seq x y z
N MET A 1 -10.58 -5.18 4.76
CA MET A 1 -10.04 -3.81 4.77
C MET A 1 -8.75 -3.74 3.97
N VAL A 2 -8.53 -2.62 3.32
CA VAL A 2 -7.31 -2.40 2.56
C VAL A 2 -6.19 -1.94 3.49
N THR A 3 -4.99 -2.47 3.30
CA THR A 3 -3.80 -2.03 4.03
C THR A 3 -2.78 -1.49 3.04
N ILE A 4 -2.23 -0.32 3.32
CA ILE A 4 -1.15 0.24 2.52
C ILE A 4 0.11 0.34 3.36
N TYR A 5 1.19 -0.26 2.87
CA TYR A 5 2.50 -0.19 3.49
C TYR A 5 3.29 0.93 2.83
N THR A 6 3.73 1.90 3.64
CA THR A 6 4.36 3.12 3.14
C THR A 6 5.75 3.29 3.74
N LYS A 7 6.48 4.27 3.20
CA LYS A 7 7.75 4.74 3.76
C LYS A 7 7.76 6.26 3.82
N ASN A 8 8.67 6.81 4.58
CA ASN A 8 8.87 8.25 4.60
C ASN A 8 9.35 8.73 3.23
N ASN A 9 8.97 9.93 2.84
CA ASN A 9 9.39 10.55 1.59
C ASN A 9 9.04 9.71 0.35
N CYS A 10 7.88 9.09 0.38
CA CYS A 10 7.41 8.24 -0.72
C CYS A 10 6.28 8.96 -1.46
N ARG A 11 6.59 9.49 -2.65
CA ARG A 11 5.59 10.21 -3.45
C ARG A 11 4.47 9.28 -3.91
N GLN A 12 4.82 8.09 -4.38
CA GLN A 12 3.81 7.14 -4.85
C GLN A 12 2.89 6.67 -3.72
N CYS A 13 3.43 6.56 -2.50
CA CYS A 13 2.61 6.23 -1.34
C CYS A 13 1.56 7.31 -1.10
N MET A 14 1.96 8.57 -1.20
CA MET A 14 1.03 9.69 -1.04
C MET A 14 -0.03 9.70 -2.12
N MET A 15 0.37 9.43 -3.37
CA MET A 15 -0.57 9.39 -4.49
C MET A 15 -1.59 8.27 -4.32
N ALA A 16 -1.14 7.10 -3.90
CA ALA A 16 -2.03 5.96 -3.68
C ALA A 16 -3.03 6.25 -2.57
N LYS A 17 -2.58 6.85 -1.46
CA LYS A 17 -3.47 7.21 -0.36
C LYS A 17 -4.52 8.21 -0.81
N LYS A 18 -4.11 9.25 -1.53
CA LYS A 18 -5.04 10.25 -2.02
C LYS A 18 -6.07 9.65 -2.97
N TRP A 19 -5.61 8.77 -3.86
CA TRP A 19 -6.50 8.11 -4.81
C TRP A 19 -7.60 7.34 -4.07
N MET A 20 -7.21 6.59 -3.03
CA MET A 20 -8.17 5.81 -2.25
C MET A 20 -9.10 6.71 -1.44
N GLU A 21 -8.58 7.79 -0.87
CA GLU A 21 -9.40 8.75 -0.13
C GLU A 21 -10.48 9.37 -1.01
N HIS A 22 -10.11 9.76 -2.22
CA HIS A 22 -11.06 10.37 -3.16
C HIS A 22 -12.19 9.42 -3.55
N ARG A 23 -11.95 8.12 -3.46
CA ARG A 23 -12.96 7.13 -3.82
C ARG A 23 -13.69 6.56 -2.63
N GLY A 24 -13.42 7.08 -1.44
CA GLY A 24 -14.10 6.63 -0.24
C GLY A 24 -13.70 5.23 0.21
N ILE A 25 -12.52 4.76 -0.20
CA ILE A 25 -12.01 3.46 0.21
C ILE A 25 -11.37 3.61 1.59
N GLU A 26 -11.82 2.81 2.54
CA GLU A 26 -11.20 2.78 3.87
C GLU A 26 -9.92 1.94 3.79
N PHE A 27 -8.87 2.44 4.41
CA PHE A 27 -7.60 1.73 4.43
C PHE A 27 -6.82 2.04 5.71
N GLU A 28 -5.97 1.08 6.07
CA GLU A 28 -5.05 1.23 7.19
C GLU A 28 -3.66 1.52 6.64
N VAL A 29 -2.94 2.44 7.28
CA VAL A 29 -1.59 2.81 6.88
C VAL A 29 -0.58 2.19 7.84
N ILE A 30 0.40 1.48 7.29
CA ILE A 30 1.53 0.95 8.05
C ILE A 30 2.79 1.56 7.47
N ASN A 31 3.49 2.38 8.26
CA ASN A 31 4.74 3.00 7.83
C ASN A 31 5.89 2.06 8.17
N LEU A 32 6.59 1.57 7.14
CA LEU A 32 7.66 0.59 7.31
C LEU A 32 8.89 1.16 8.03
N ASP A 33 9.10 2.46 7.93
CA ASP A 33 10.21 3.11 8.63
C ASP A 33 9.94 3.19 10.14
N GLU A 34 8.66 3.33 10.52
CA GLU A 34 8.26 3.39 11.93
C GLU A 34 7.94 2.02 12.50
N SER A 35 7.55 1.08 11.64
CA SER A 35 7.19 -0.28 12.04
C SER A 35 7.96 -1.29 11.19
N PRO A 36 9.28 -1.39 11.38
CA PRO A 36 10.12 -2.23 10.52
C PRO A 36 9.82 -3.72 10.62
N GLU A 37 9.09 -4.14 11.62
CA GLU A 37 8.68 -5.54 11.74
C GLU A 37 7.83 -6.01 10.56
N TYR A 38 7.19 -5.09 9.85
CA TYR A 38 6.38 -5.46 8.67
C TYR A 38 7.18 -5.60 7.39
N VAL A 39 8.47 -5.22 7.41
CA VAL A 39 9.33 -5.35 6.22
C VAL A 39 9.43 -6.81 5.79
N GLU A 40 9.60 -7.72 6.75
CA GLU A 40 9.67 -9.15 6.46
C GLU A 40 8.38 -9.64 5.80
N HIS A 41 7.23 -9.13 6.26
CA HIS A 41 5.95 -9.51 5.69
C HIS A 41 5.87 -9.17 4.20
N ILE A 42 6.24 -7.94 3.82
CA ILE A 42 6.17 -7.57 2.40
C ILE A 42 7.21 -8.28 1.55
N GLN A 43 8.35 -8.63 2.14
CA GLN A 43 9.37 -9.42 1.43
C GLN A 43 8.87 -10.84 1.15
N GLU A 44 8.16 -11.42 2.11
CA GLU A 44 7.55 -12.75 1.90
C GLU A 44 6.51 -12.74 0.80
N LEU A 45 5.83 -11.60 0.61
CA LEU A 45 4.87 -11.42 -0.48
C LEU A 45 5.54 -11.18 -1.83
N GLY A 46 6.87 -11.04 -1.85
CA GLY A 46 7.63 -10.83 -3.08
C GLY A 46 7.90 -9.38 -3.43
N PHE A 47 7.71 -8.46 -2.50
CA PHE A 47 7.88 -7.03 -2.76
C PHE A 47 9.08 -6.47 -2.00
N LYS A 48 9.70 -5.42 -2.56
CA LYS A 48 10.89 -4.81 -1.97
C LYS A 48 10.76 -3.31 -1.77
N ALA A 49 9.72 -2.71 -2.32
CA ALA A 49 9.57 -1.25 -2.31
C ALA A 49 8.16 -0.85 -1.97
N ALA A 50 8.02 0.30 -1.30
CA ALA A 50 6.73 0.91 -1.03
C ALA A 50 6.26 1.71 -2.25
N PRO A 51 4.96 1.93 -2.42
CA PRO A 51 3.90 1.41 -1.58
C PRO A 51 3.58 -0.04 -1.92
N VAL A 52 3.12 -0.80 -0.92
CA VAL A 52 2.53 -2.11 -1.13
C VAL A 52 1.10 -2.03 -0.63
N ILE A 53 0.15 -2.46 -1.43
CA ILE A 53 -1.27 -2.37 -1.12
C ILE A 53 -1.85 -3.77 -1.10
N GLU A 54 -2.52 -4.10 -0.01
CA GLU A 54 -2.99 -5.45 0.26
C GLU A 54 -4.48 -5.42 0.61
N LYS A 55 -5.25 -6.28 -0.06
CA LYS A 55 -6.66 -6.49 0.27
C LYS A 55 -6.94 -7.99 0.11
N GLY A 56 -7.00 -8.70 1.25
CA GLY A 56 -7.14 -10.15 1.21
C GLY A 56 -5.96 -10.78 0.47
N ASP A 57 -6.25 -11.58 -0.55
CA ASP A 57 -5.22 -12.22 -1.35
C ASP A 57 -4.71 -11.35 -2.50
N PHE A 58 -5.36 -10.22 -2.73
CA PHE A 58 -4.94 -9.29 -3.78
C PHE A 58 -3.90 -8.33 -3.23
N VAL A 59 -2.69 -8.37 -3.80
CA VAL A 59 -1.59 -7.53 -3.33
C VAL A 59 -0.78 -7.05 -4.53
N PHE A 60 -0.37 -5.78 -4.49
CA PHE A 60 0.45 -5.20 -5.54
C PHE A 60 1.31 -4.08 -4.97
N SER A 61 2.32 -3.64 -5.74
CA SER A 61 3.16 -2.54 -5.33
C SER A 61 3.17 -1.42 -6.38
N GLY A 62 3.54 -0.22 -5.94
CA GLY A 62 3.59 0.95 -6.79
C GLY A 62 2.24 1.64 -6.93
N PHE A 63 2.26 2.80 -7.58
CA PHE A 63 1.04 3.52 -7.87
C PHE A 63 0.52 3.08 -9.24
N SER A 64 -0.56 2.32 -9.24
CA SER A 64 -1.17 1.81 -10.47
C SER A 64 -2.69 2.00 -10.40
N PRO A 65 -3.21 3.00 -11.12
CA PRO A 65 -4.66 3.22 -11.13
C PRO A 65 -5.45 1.99 -11.59
N ASP A 66 -4.92 1.22 -12.53
CA ASP A 66 -5.60 0.01 -13.00
C ASP A 66 -5.78 -1.02 -11.88
N LYS A 67 -4.74 -1.20 -11.07
CA LYS A 67 -4.81 -2.13 -9.94
C LYS A 67 -5.61 -1.55 -8.79
N LEU A 68 -5.49 -0.24 -8.55
CA LEU A 68 -6.27 0.43 -7.51
C LEU A 68 -7.76 0.32 -7.77
N ARG A 69 -8.18 0.35 -9.03
CA ARG A 69 -9.61 0.21 -9.37
C ARG A 69 -10.16 -1.15 -8.97
N GLN A 70 -9.32 -2.15 -8.82
CA GLN A 70 -9.75 -3.48 -8.41
C GLN A 70 -10.05 -3.55 -6.91
N LEU A 71 -9.74 -2.50 -6.17
CA LEU A 71 -10.05 -2.44 -4.73
C LEU A 71 -11.50 -2.08 -4.46
N VAL A 72 -12.20 -1.53 -5.43
CA VAL A 72 -13.60 -1.11 -5.27
C VAL A 72 -14.54 -2.14 -5.82
#